data_a5900966080997b54920802690782e70
#
_entry.id   a5900966080997b54920802690782e70
#
_cell.length_a   1.000
_cell.length_b   1.000
_cell.length_c   1.000
_cell.angle_alpha   90.00
_cell.angle_beta   90.00
_cell.angle_gamma   90.00
#
_symmetry.space_group_name_H-M   'P 1'
#
loop_
_entity.id
_entity.type
_entity.pdbx_description
1 polymer ?
#
loop_
_entity_poly.entity_id
_entity_poly.type
_entity_poly.pdbx_seq_one_letter_code
_entity_poly.pdbx_strand_id
1 'polypeptide(L)' 'MTMSHWPMYKKPKYVRDDAVWVERGAEKPVKGQVLLYIGRRTYEVALRSQGVRVVQEQALSLRTKGERR' A
#
# COMPACT_ATOMS: atom_id res chain seq x y z
N MET A 1 8.47 -19.38 -22.75
CA MET A 1 8.46 -19.20 -22.36
C MET A 1 8.54 -18.64 -21.76
N THR A 2 8.34 -18.69 -21.44
CA THR A 2 8.43 -18.38 -20.82
C THR A 2 8.42 -17.67 -20.05
N MET A 3 8.30 -17.05 -19.99
CA MET A 3 8.31 -16.40 -19.32
C MET A 3 7.75 -16.29 -18.42
N SER A 4 7.07 -16.58 -18.51
CA SER A 4 6.34 -16.72 -17.59
C SER A 4 6.97 -16.98 -16.44
N HIS A 5 7.95 -17.09 -16.33
CA HIS A 5 8.52 -17.32 -15.24
C HIS A 5 8.57 -16.32 -14.34
N TRP A 6 7.83 -15.43 -14.40
CA TRP A 6 7.80 -14.45 -13.46
C TRP A 6 6.84 -14.74 -12.43
N PRO A 7 6.49 -15.91 -12.14
CA PRO A 7 5.49 -16.16 -11.17
C PRO A 7 5.85 -15.67 -9.85
N MET A 8 7.05 -15.62 -9.53
CA MET A 8 7.39 -15.18 -8.27
C MET A 8 7.35 -13.73 -8.23
N TYR A 9 7.04 -13.09 -9.32
CA TYR A 9 7.07 -11.70 -9.35
C TYR A 9 5.72 -11.20 -9.31
N LYS A 10 5.13 -11.03 -8.20
CA LYS A 10 3.80 -10.54 -8.11
C LYS A 10 3.74 -9.07 -8.20
N LYS A 11 2.73 -8.57 -8.86
CA LYS A 11 2.55 -7.14 -8.95
C LYS A 11 2.20 -6.59 -7.60
N PRO A 12 2.61 -5.39 -7.32
CA PRO A 12 2.20 -4.75 -6.08
C PRO A 12 0.70 -4.65 -6.01
N LYS A 13 0.16 -4.83 -4.84
CA LYS A 13 -1.27 -4.75 -4.67
C LYS A 13 -1.75 -3.32 -4.76
N TYR A 14 -0.93 -2.38 -4.37
CA TYR A 14 -1.29 -0.97 -4.43
C TYR A 14 -0.31 -0.25 -5.33
N VAL A 15 -0.76 0.81 -5.97
CA VAL A 15 0.10 1.58 -6.84
C VAL A 15 0.22 3.00 -6.34
N ARG A 16 1.15 3.73 -6.91
CA ARG A 16 1.37 5.10 -6.51
C ARG A 16 0.08 5.87 -6.55
N ASP A 17 -0.10 6.70 -5.57
CA ASP A 17 -1.25 7.55 -5.40
C ASP A 17 -2.53 6.86 -4.93
N ASP A 18 -2.48 5.57 -4.68
CA ASP A 18 -3.65 4.91 -4.10
C ASP A 18 -3.90 5.46 -2.72
N ALA A 19 -5.15 5.73 -2.42
CA ALA A 19 -5.52 6.16 -1.09
C ALA A 19 -5.78 4.93 -0.26
N VAL A 20 -5.16 4.86 0.89
CA VAL A 20 -5.23 3.66 1.73
C VAL A 20 -5.47 4.02 3.18
N TRP A 21 -5.88 3.02 3.93
CA TRP A 21 -5.91 3.10 5.38
C TRP A 21 -4.70 2.33 5.87
N VAL A 22 -4.03 2.86 6.87
CA VAL A 22 -2.87 2.21 7.44
C VAL A 22 -3.22 1.78 8.86
N GLU A 23 -3.13 0.47 9.09
CA GLU A 23 -3.44 -0.07 10.40
C GLU A 23 -2.37 0.31 11.40
N ARG A 24 -2.79 0.58 12.59
CA ARG A 24 -1.86 1.00 13.62
C ARG A 24 -2.05 0.23 14.92
N GLY A 25 -2.28 -1.04 14.81
CA GLY A 25 -2.42 -1.84 15.99
C GLY A 25 -3.74 -1.54 16.68
N ALA A 26 -3.67 -1.17 17.92
CA ALA A 26 -4.89 -0.92 18.68
C ALA A 26 -5.50 0.43 18.40
N GLU A 27 -4.80 1.29 17.70
CA GLU A 27 -5.34 2.60 17.43
C GLU A 27 -6.10 2.63 16.13
N LYS A 28 -6.85 3.68 15.92
CA LYS A 28 -7.60 3.78 14.68
C LYS A 28 -6.67 3.85 13.50
N PRO A 29 -7.07 3.29 12.39
CA PRO A 29 -6.27 3.40 11.19
C PRO A 29 -6.15 4.85 10.78
N VAL A 30 -5.07 5.19 10.10
CA VAL A 30 -4.90 6.54 9.62
C VAL A 30 -4.92 6.55 8.11
N LYS A 31 -5.23 7.69 7.55
CA LYS A 31 -5.29 7.84 6.12
C LYS A 31 -3.88 8.00 5.57
N GLY A 32 -3.64 7.37 4.45
CA GLY A 32 -2.36 7.48 3.80
C GLY A 32 -2.49 7.43 2.30
N GLN A 33 -1.41 7.70 1.62
CA GLN A 33 -1.37 7.64 0.18
C GLN A 33 -0.10 6.93 -0.22
N VAL A 34 -0.22 5.96 -1.08
CA VAL A 34 0.93 5.16 -1.49
C VAL A 34 1.86 5.98 -2.35
N LEU A 35 3.13 5.96 -2.05
CA LEU A 35 4.12 6.68 -2.83
C LEU A 35 4.93 5.74 -3.69
N LEU A 36 5.35 4.63 -3.13
CA LEU A 36 6.29 3.77 -3.82
C LEU A 36 6.28 2.37 -3.24
N TYR A 37 6.40 1.38 -4.11
CA TYR A 37 6.53 0.00 -3.67
C TYR A 37 8.04 -0.28 -3.60
N ILE A 38 8.52 -0.67 -2.44
CA ILE A 38 9.94 -0.89 -2.30
C ILE A 38 10.31 -2.37 -2.20
N GLY A 39 9.40 -3.25 -2.51
CA GLY A 39 9.70 -4.66 -2.55
C GLY A 39 9.30 -5.37 -1.29
N ARG A 40 9.25 -6.69 -1.36
CA ARG A 40 8.91 -7.51 -0.20
C ARG A 40 7.62 -7.08 0.47
N ARG A 41 6.65 -6.76 -0.34
CA ARG A 41 5.33 -6.39 0.17
C ARG A 41 5.40 -5.20 1.10
N THR A 42 6.27 -4.26 0.81
CA THR A 42 6.47 -3.08 1.64
C THR A 42 6.34 -1.84 0.79
N TYR A 43 5.75 -0.80 1.35
CA TYR A 43 5.49 0.42 0.62
C TYR A 43 5.91 1.63 1.42
N GLU A 44 6.23 2.69 0.71
CA GLU A 44 6.36 3.98 1.35
C GLU A 44 5.02 4.65 1.22
N VAL A 45 4.51 5.12 2.32
CA VAL A 45 3.18 5.72 2.35
C VAL A 45 3.26 7.06 3.05
N ALA A 46 2.64 8.07 2.45
CA ALA A 46 2.60 9.38 3.04
C ALA A 46 1.39 9.44 3.96
N LEU A 47 1.62 9.68 5.23
CA LEU A 47 0.55 9.79 6.19
C LEU A 47 0.25 11.25 6.41
N ARG A 48 -1.03 11.56 6.51
CA ARG A 48 -1.42 12.93 6.57
C ARG A 48 -0.72 13.75 7.62
N SER A 49 -0.59 13.24 8.78
CA SER A 49 0.01 14.04 9.83
C SER A 49 1.35 13.53 10.31
N GLN A 50 1.86 12.49 9.73
CA GLN A 50 3.08 11.89 10.23
C GLN A 50 4.19 11.75 9.20
N GLY A 51 4.00 12.31 8.04
CA GLY A 51 5.03 12.24 7.01
C GLY A 51 5.06 10.88 6.36
N VAL A 52 6.20 10.53 5.81
CA VAL A 52 6.33 9.29 5.05
C VAL A 52 6.77 8.17 5.96
N ARG A 53 6.13 7.02 5.83
CA ARG A 53 6.49 5.87 6.61
C ARG A 53 6.55 4.65 5.73
N VAL A 54 7.32 3.67 6.16
CA VAL A 54 7.44 2.41 5.46
C VAL A 54 6.45 1.44 6.11
N VAL A 55 5.55 0.89 5.34
CA VAL A 55 4.45 0.09 5.86
C VAL A 55 4.33 -1.18 5.06
N GLN A 56 4.03 -2.28 5.73
CA GLN A 56 3.87 -3.54 5.05
C GLN A 56 2.50 -3.63 4.41
N GLU A 57 2.42 -4.36 3.33
CA GLU A 57 1.19 -4.47 2.58
C GLU A 57 0.01 -4.94 3.42
N GLN A 58 0.26 -5.86 4.32
CA GLN A 58 -0.84 -6.39 5.11
C GLN A 58 -1.45 -5.36 6.04
N ALA A 59 -0.76 -4.27 6.29
CA ALA A 59 -1.30 -3.23 7.13
C ALA A 59 -2.08 -2.18 6.33
N LEU A 60 -2.21 -2.39 5.04
CA LEU A 60 -2.88 -1.43 4.19
C LEU A 60 -4.20 -1.96 3.67
N SER A 61 -5.14 -1.07 3.44
CA SER A 61 -6.35 -1.44 2.75
C SER A 61 -6.81 -0.23 1.94
N LEU A 62 -7.47 -0.49 0.83
CA LEU A 62 -7.91 0.61 -0.02
C LEU A 62 -8.98 1.41 0.66
N ARG A 63 -8.85 2.71 0.53
CA ARG A 63 -9.77 3.61 1.19
C ARG A 63 -10.86 4.10 0.28
N THR A 64 -10.61 4.06 -0.99
CA THR A 64 -11.52 4.69 -1.90
C THR A 64 -12.46 3.79 -2.61
N LYS A 65 -12.44 2.49 -2.29
CA LYS A 65 -13.22 1.63 -3.01
C LYS A 65 -14.62 2.02 -3.11
N GLY A 66 -15.21 2.53 -2.16
CA GLY A 66 -16.56 2.92 -2.24
C GLY A 66 -16.76 4.27 -2.81
N GLU A 67 -15.73 5.03 -2.94
CA GLU A 67 -15.83 6.36 -3.38
C GLU A 67 -15.57 6.51 -4.81
N ARG A 68 -15.08 5.54 -5.39
CA ARG A 68 -14.71 5.70 -6.66
C ARG A 68 -15.75 5.67 -7.49
N ARG A 69 -16.15 5.91 -7.72
CA ARG A 69 -17.12 5.75 -8.37
C ARG A 69 -17.61 6.29 -8.54
#